data_5182f8b368cc27f8340a9b56af1ecbef
#
_entry.id   5182f8b368cc27f8340a9b56af1ecbef
#
_cell.length_a   1.000
_cell.length_b   1.000
_cell.length_c   1.000
_cell.angle_alpha   90.00
_cell.angle_beta   90.00
_cell.angle_gamma   90.00
#
_symmetry.space_group_name_H-M   'P 1'
#
loop_
_entity.id
_entity.type
_entity.pdbx_description
1 polymer ?
#
loop_
_entity_poly.entity_id
_entity_poly.type
_entity_poly.pdbx_seq_one_letter_code
_entity_poly.pdbx_strand_id
1 'polypeptide(L)' 'MNEDLSRYLWKGLDLKRYSVVRIVPQGKEHAVIIMYSNDPNDPHWCLQYKGNGHYFDSFQQLLDYYHSRHFKKPQNLIL' A
#
# COMPACT_ATOMS: atom_id res chain seq x y z
N MET A 1 12.35 9.11 -15.13
CA MET A 1 12.79 9.72 -13.89
C MET A 1 11.99 9.18 -12.71
N ASN A 2 12.69 8.93 -11.67
CA ASN A 2 12.04 8.35 -10.50
C ASN A 2 11.59 9.43 -9.54
N GLU A 3 10.32 9.43 -9.26
CA GLU A 3 9.77 10.30 -8.26
C GLU A 3 10.01 9.68 -6.89
N ASP A 4 10.42 10.50 -5.94
CA ASP A 4 10.59 10.04 -4.57
C ASP A 4 9.23 9.96 -3.90
N LEU A 5 8.72 8.76 -3.76
CA LEU A 5 7.41 8.53 -3.17
C LEU A 5 7.48 8.35 -1.66
N SER A 6 8.69 8.38 -1.08
CA SER A 6 8.83 8.17 0.35
C SER A 6 8.15 9.26 1.18
N ARG A 7 7.87 10.40 0.59
CA ARG A 7 7.16 11.48 1.27
C ARG A 7 5.76 11.08 1.74
N TYR A 8 5.19 10.03 1.14
CA TYR A 8 3.88 9.55 1.54
C TYR A 8 3.92 8.61 2.73
N LEU A 9 5.11 8.15 3.11
CA LEU A 9 5.27 7.30 4.28
C LEU A 9 5.27 8.15 5.53
N TRP A 10 4.67 7.64 6.57
CA TRP A 10 4.57 8.41 7.81
C TRP A 10 5.68 8.04 8.78
N LYS A 11 5.99 8.98 9.66
CA LYS A 11 6.94 8.74 10.72
C LYS A 11 6.35 7.70 11.67
N GLY A 12 7.14 6.69 11.98
CA GLY A 12 6.68 5.62 12.85
C GLY A 12 6.22 4.36 12.11
N LEU A 13 6.20 4.41 10.78
CA LEU A 13 5.96 3.20 10.01
C LEU A 13 7.07 2.20 10.30
N ASP A 14 6.68 1.00 10.73
CA ASP A 14 7.65 -0.04 11.09
C ASP A 14 8.06 -0.84 9.86
N LEU A 15 9.18 -0.43 9.26
CA LEU A 15 9.71 -1.08 8.07
C LEU A 15 10.38 -2.42 8.38
N LYS A 16 10.55 -2.75 9.65
CA LYS A 16 11.00 -4.10 10.03
C LYS A 16 9.83 -5.08 9.96
N ARG A 17 8.64 -4.59 10.25
CA ARG A 17 7.44 -5.41 10.29
C ARG A 17 6.80 -5.53 8.91
N TYR A 18 6.89 -4.49 8.09
CA TYR A 18 6.26 -4.46 6.78
C TYR A 18 7.23 -4.02 5.71
N SER A 19 7.11 -4.63 4.55
CA SER A 19 7.79 -4.18 3.35
C SER A 19 6.82 -3.41 2.47
N VAL A 20 7.21 -2.23 2.04
CA VAL A 20 6.39 -1.43 1.14
C VAL A 20 6.52 -2.01 -0.26
N VAL A 21 5.40 -2.46 -0.81
CA VAL A 21 5.36 -3.08 -2.13
C VAL A 21 5.06 -2.05 -3.21
N ARG A 22 4.13 -1.13 -2.91
CA ARG A 22 3.71 -0.15 -3.90
C ARG A 22 3.15 1.08 -3.21
N ILE A 23 3.45 2.24 -3.78
CA ILE A 23 2.85 3.51 -3.36
C ILE A 23 2.14 4.08 -4.58
N VAL A 24 0.84 4.30 -4.47
CA VAL A 24 0.03 4.82 -5.58
C VAL A 24 -0.56 6.16 -5.16
N PRO A 25 0.03 7.28 -5.62
CA PRO A 25 -0.49 8.60 -5.25
C PRO A 25 -1.94 8.78 -5.69
N GLN A 26 -2.74 9.35 -4.81
CA GLN A 26 -4.14 9.68 -5.08
C GLN A 26 -4.35 11.19 -5.20
N GLY A 27 -3.27 11.92 -5.14
CA GLY A 27 -3.26 13.37 -5.18
C GLY A 27 -1.92 13.82 -4.63
N LYS A 28 -1.83 15.07 -4.21
CA LYS A 28 -0.57 15.62 -3.72
C LYS A 28 -0.25 15.21 -2.28
N GLU A 29 -1.28 14.95 -1.49
CA GLU A 29 -1.10 14.74 -0.06
C GLU A 29 -1.28 13.31 0.39
N HIS A 30 -1.98 12.50 -0.38
CA HIS A 30 -2.33 11.14 0.03
C HIS A 30 -1.96 10.13 -1.04
N ALA A 31 -1.63 8.93 -0.58
CA ALA A 31 -1.36 7.80 -1.47
C ALA A 31 -1.89 6.52 -0.84
N VAL A 32 -2.22 5.57 -1.70
CA VAL A 32 -2.48 4.21 -1.25
C VAL A 32 -1.12 3.55 -1.08
N ILE A 33 -0.88 2.96 0.09
CA ILE A 33 0.37 2.29 0.39
C ILE A 33 0.08 0.82 0.59
N ILE A 34 0.64 -0.01 -0.28
CA ILE A 34 0.46 -1.45 -0.23
C ILE A 34 1.70 -2.07 0.38
N MET A 35 1.52 -2.84 1.42
CA MET A 35 2.60 -3.44 2.18
C MET A 35 2.36 -4.92 2.40
N TYR A 36 3.43 -5.66 2.61
CA TYR A 36 3.36 -7.06 2.93
C TYR A 36 4.07 -7.32 4.25
N SER A 37 3.50 -8.21 5.06
CA SER A 37 4.07 -8.58 6.35
C SER A 37 5.40 -9.30 6.17
N ASN A 38 6.39 -8.91 6.98
CA ASN A 38 7.69 -9.59 7.02
C ASN A 38 7.72 -10.74 8.03
N ASP A 39 6.61 -11.00 8.72
CA ASP A 39 6.53 -12.06 9.71
C ASP A 39 6.10 -13.36 9.03
N PRO A 40 6.97 -14.36 8.91
CA PRO A 40 6.61 -15.64 8.28
C PRO A 40 5.52 -16.41 9.05
N ASN A 41 5.31 -16.09 10.33
CA ASN A 41 4.26 -16.72 11.12
C ASN A 41 2.93 -16.01 11.03
N ASP A 42 2.89 -14.85 10.40
CA ASP A 42 1.67 -14.05 10.25
C ASP A 42 1.71 -13.34 8.89
N PRO A 43 1.77 -14.10 7.78
CA PRO A 43 1.81 -13.49 6.46
C PRO A 43 0.47 -12.85 6.13
N HIS A 44 0.50 -11.59 5.71
CA HIS A 44 -0.71 -10.88 5.30
C HIS A 44 -0.34 -9.63 4.52
N TRP A 45 -1.32 -9.09 3.82
CA TRP A 45 -1.19 -7.85 3.07
C TRP A 45 -1.87 -6.72 3.84
N CYS A 46 -1.36 -5.53 3.64
CA CYS A 46 -1.92 -4.34 4.27
C CYS A 46 -2.07 -3.24 3.23
N LEU A 47 -3.20 -2.57 3.23
CA LEU A 47 -3.43 -1.39 2.42
C LEU A 47 -3.72 -0.23 3.35
N GLN A 48 -2.92 0.82 3.24
CA GLN A 48 -3.07 2.03 4.06
C GLN A 48 -3.50 3.20 3.18
N TYR A 49 -4.46 3.96 3.68
CA TYR A 49 -4.90 5.18 3.03
C TYR A 49 -5.50 6.12 4.05
N LYS A 50 -4.99 7.35 4.08
CA LYS A 50 -5.47 8.41 4.99
C LYS A 50 -5.51 7.95 6.45
N GLY A 51 -4.47 7.25 6.87
CA GLY A 51 -4.37 6.80 8.25
C GLY A 51 -5.16 5.57 8.61
N ASN A 52 -5.89 4.99 7.67
CA ASN A 52 -6.66 3.77 7.89
C ASN A 52 -5.96 2.59 7.26
N GLY A 53 -5.81 1.51 8.03
CA GLY A 53 -5.19 0.28 7.55
C GLY A 53 -6.22 -0.82 7.37
N HIS A 54 -6.09 -1.56 6.29
CA HIS A 54 -6.94 -2.71 6.00
C HIS A 54 -6.04 -3.90 5.74
N TYR A 55 -6.40 -5.05 6.28
CA TYR A 55 -5.58 -6.24 6.26
C TYR A 55 -6.26 -7.35 5.48
N PHE A 56 -5.48 -8.09 4.70
CA PHE A 56 -5.99 -9.12 3.80
C PHE A 56 -5.10 -10.34 3.85
N ASP A 57 -5.70 -11.52 3.74
CA ASP A 57 -4.95 -12.78 3.73
C ASP A 57 -4.30 -13.04 2.38
N SER A 58 -4.84 -12.50 1.30
CA SER A 58 -4.30 -12.71 -0.03
C SER A 58 -4.23 -11.41 -0.80
N PHE A 59 -3.34 -11.40 -1.80
CA PHE A 59 -3.21 -10.24 -2.67
C PHE A 59 -4.50 -10.01 -3.48
N GLN A 60 -5.19 -11.09 -3.86
CA GLN A 60 -6.42 -10.96 -4.60
C GLN A 60 -7.48 -10.22 -3.80
N GLN A 61 -7.59 -10.52 -2.52
CA GLN A 61 -8.53 -9.80 -1.64
C GLN A 61 -8.18 -8.31 -1.58
N LEU A 62 -6.89 -8.00 -1.50
CA LEU A 62 -6.45 -6.61 -1.49
C LEU A 62 -6.81 -5.92 -2.80
N LEU A 63 -6.59 -6.59 -3.94
CA LEU A 63 -6.93 -6.02 -5.24
C LEU A 63 -8.43 -5.79 -5.36
N ASP A 64 -9.25 -6.72 -4.89
CA ASP A 64 -10.70 -6.57 -4.94
C ASP A 64 -11.12 -5.32 -4.15
N TYR A 65 -10.56 -5.13 -2.98
CA TYR A 65 -10.82 -3.94 -2.18
C TYR A 65 -10.35 -2.68 -2.91
N TYR A 66 -9.13 -2.72 -3.43
CA TYR A 66 -8.55 -1.59 -4.14
C TYR A 66 -9.46 -1.14 -5.29
N HIS A 67 -9.93 -2.10 -6.08
CA HIS A 67 -10.80 -1.79 -7.21
C HIS A 67 -12.18 -1.30 -6.76
N SER A 68 -12.70 -1.86 -5.67
CA SER A 68 -14.02 -1.47 -5.18
C SER A 68 -14.06 -0.04 -4.65
N ARG A 69 -12.92 0.50 -4.24
CA ARG A 69 -12.82 1.87 -3.73
C ARG A 69 -12.53 2.89 -4.82
N HIS A 70 -12.36 2.44 -6.05
CA HIS A 70 -12.12 3.32 -7.21
C HIS A 70 -10.88 4.20 -7.04
N PHE A 71 -9.85 3.67 -6.40
CA PHE A 71 -8.58 4.38 -6.31
C PHE A 71 -7.98 4.55 -7.70
N LYS A 72 -7.22 5.64 -7.88
CA LYS A 72 -6.44 5.82 -9.09
C LYS A 72 -5.43 4.71 -9.21
N LYS A 73 -5.18 4.27 -10.45
CA LYS A 73 -4.22 3.21 -10.72
C LYS A 73 -2.87 3.82 -11.05
N PRO A 74 -1.78 3.09 -10.78
CA PRO A 74 -0.46 3.57 -11.18
C PRO A 74 -0.36 3.63 -12.69
N GLN A 75 0.32 4.67 -13.19
CA GLN A 75 0.61 4.76 -14.61
C GLN A 75 1.63 3.70 -14.98
N ASN A 76 1.47 3.12 -16.15
CA ASN A 76 2.44 2.18 -16.71
C ASN A 76 2.58 0.89 -15.92
N LEU A 77 1.66 0.63 -15.01
CA LEU A 77 1.72 -0.58 -14.19
C LEU A 77 0.36 -1.23 -14.13
N ILE A 78 0.39 -2.55 -14.06
CA ILE A 78 -0.81 -3.34 -13.88
C ILE A 78 -0.81 -3.81 -12.43
N LEU A 79 -1.86 -3.46 -11.73
CA LEU A 79 -1.98 -3.82 -10.33
C LEU A 79 -3.02 -4.91 -10.18
#